data_05d524c58d970238e2a24577951b1eb6
#
_entry.id   05d524c58d970238e2a24577951b1eb6
#
_cell.length_a   1.000
_cell.length_b   1.000
_cell.length_c   1.000
_cell.angle_alpha   90.00
_cell.angle_beta   90.00
_cell.angle_gamma   90.00
#
_symmetry.space_group_name_H-M   'P 1'
#
loop_
_entity.id
_entity.type
_entity.pdbx_description
1 polymer ?
#
loop_
_entity_poly.entity_id
_entity_poly.type
_entity_poly.pdbx_seq_one_letter_code
_entity_poly.pdbx_strand_id
1 'polypeptide(L)' 'MSDPQKVTRKNQILQALAIMLEETPGGRITTSGLARQVGVSEAALYRHFPSKAKMFEGLIEFIEETIFSRITLI' A
#
# COMPACT_ATOMS: atom_id res chain seq x y z
N MET A 1 10.76 -17.14 14.22
CA MET A 1 11.20 -15.77 14.01
C MET A 1 10.33 -15.08 13.01
N SER A 2 9.85 -13.90 13.34
CA SER A 2 8.98 -13.23 12.42
C SER A 2 9.81 -12.61 11.30
N ASP A 3 9.31 -12.76 10.10
CA ASP A 3 9.97 -12.27 8.91
C ASP A 3 9.52 -10.83 8.67
N PRO A 4 10.41 -9.85 8.78
CA PRO A 4 10.03 -8.45 8.53
C PRO A 4 9.62 -8.22 7.09
N GLN A 5 9.93 -9.20 6.23
CA GLN A 5 9.55 -9.13 4.83
C GLN A 5 8.22 -9.83 4.57
N LYS A 6 7.57 -10.30 5.62
CA LYS A 6 6.32 -11.00 5.44
C LYS A 6 5.31 -10.10 4.74
N VAL A 7 4.87 -10.53 3.57
CA VAL A 7 3.95 -9.74 2.76
C VAL A 7 2.53 -10.17 3.04
N THR A 8 1.77 -9.30 3.68
CA THR A 8 0.35 -9.52 3.89
C THR A 8 -0.40 -8.93 2.71
N ARG A 9 -1.66 -9.28 2.55
CA ARG A 9 -2.48 -8.69 1.49
C ARG A 9 -2.54 -7.17 1.65
N LYS A 10 -2.65 -6.71 2.89
CA LYS A 10 -2.67 -5.29 3.17
C LYS A 10 -1.40 -4.60 2.68
N ASN A 11 -0.23 -5.20 2.96
CA ASN A 11 1.04 -4.64 2.53
C ASN A 11 1.21 -4.68 1.01
N GLN A 12 0.67 -5.72 0.37
CA GLN A 12 0.70 -5.80 -1.09
C GLN A 12 -0.07 -4.64 -1.71
N ILE A 13 -1.21 -4.31 -1.13
CA ILE A 13 -2.01 -3.19 -1.60
C ILE A 13 -1.25 -1.88 -1.47
N LEU A 14 -0.61 -1.68 -0.31
CA LEU A 14 0.14 -0.46 -0.07
C LEU A 14 1.35 -0.34 -0.98
N GLN A 15 2.04 -1.45 -1.22
CA GLN A 15 3.18 -1.45 -2.14
C GLN A 15 2.74 -1.11 -3.56
N ALA A 16 1.62 -1.69 -4.00
CA ALA A 16 1.10 -1.40 -5.33
C ALA A 16 0.71 0.06 -5.46
N LEU A 17 0.09 0.60 -4.42
CA LEU A 17 -0.30 2.01 -4.40
C LEU A 17 0.93 2.91 -4.51
N ALA A 18 1.99 2.59 -3.77
CA ALA A 18 3.22 3.38 -3.83
C ALA A 18 3.84 3.35 -5.22
N ILE A 19 3.85 2.17 -5.84
CA ILE A 19 4.40 2.02 -7.19
C ILE A 19 3.59 2.83 -8.20
N MET A 20 2.27 2.77 -8.08
CA MET A 20 1.40 3.52 -8.99
C MET A 20 1.61 5.02 -8.85
N LEU A 21 1.84 5.49 -7.64
CA LEU A 21 2.11 6.91 -7.40
C LEU A 21 3.43 7.32 -8.04
N GLU A 22 4.44 6.46 -7.99
CA GLU A 22 5.73 6.74 -8.61
C GLU A 22 5.63 6.75 -10.14
N GLU A 23 4.89 5.80 -10.69
CA GLU A 23 4.80 5.66 -12.14
C GLU A 23 3.89 6.71 -12.77
N THR A 24 2.98 7.27 -12.00
CA THR A 24 2.02 8.23 -12.51
C THR A 24 1.97 9.46 -11.61
N PRO A 25 3.06 10.21 -11.51
CA PRO A 25 3.05 11.42 -10.65
C PRO A 25 2.05 12.43 -11.22
N GLY A 26 1.16 12.87 -10.38
CA GLY A 26 0.12 13.81 -10.79
C GLY A 26 -1.03 13.15 -11.55
N GLY A 27 -0.95 11.84 -11.78
CA GLY A 27 -2.01 11.12 -12.45
C GLY A 27 -3.10 10.71 -11.48
N ARG A 28 -4.20 10.25 -12.05
CA ARG A 28 -5.33 9.80 -11.24
C ARG A 28 -5.21 8.31 -10.96
N ILE A 29 -5.24 7.97 -9.68
CA ILE A 29 -5.22 6.57 -9.25
C ILE A 29 -6.64 6.17 -8.91
N THR A 30 -7.13 5.11 -9.56
CA THR A 30 -8.47 4.60 -9.30
C THR A 30 -8.39 3.33 -8.48
N THR A 31 -9.46 3.07 -7.71
CA THR A 31 -9.50 1.83 -6.93
C THR A 31 -9.59 0.60 -7.83
N SER A 32 -10.25 0.72 -8.99
CA SER A 32 -10.31 -0.41 -9.91
C SER A 32 -8.94 -0.70 -10.50
N GLY A 33 -8.17 0.33 -10.81
CA GLY A 33 -6.80 0.15 -11.30
C GLY A 33 -5.90 -0.48 -10.25
N LEU A 34 -6.03 -0.02 -9.03
CA LEU A 34 -5.26 -0.57 -7.91
C LEU A 34 -5.61 -2.02 -7.67
N ALA A 35 -6.90 -2.34 -7.66
CA ALA A 35 -7.35 -3.72 -7.45
C ALA A 35 -6.79 -4.64 -8.53
N ARG A 36 -6.80 -4.16 -9.78
CA ARG A 36 -6.25 -4.94 -10.89
C ARG A 36 -4.75 -5.14 -10.73
N GLN A 37 -4.04 -4.12 -10.29
CA GLN A 37 -2.60 -4.19 -10.09
C GLN A 37 -2.25 -5.22 -9.02
N VAL A 38 -3.03 -5.28 -7.95
CA VAL A 38 -2.81 -6.21 -6.86
C VAL A 38 -3.31 -7.61 -7.21
N GLY A 39 -4.30 -7.71 -8.08
CA GLY A 39 -4.90 -8.98 -8.46
C GLY A 39 -6.04 -9.38 -7.55
N VAL A 40 -6.78 -8.40 -7.04
CA VAL A 40 -7.93 -8.66 -6.16
C VAL A 40 -9.14 -7.90 -6.70
N SER A 41 -10.32 -8.20 -6.15
CA SER A 41 -11.53 -7.46 -6.50
C SER A 41 -11.56 -6.15 -5.74
N GLU A 42 -12.35 -5.19 -6.23
CA GLU A 42 -12.51 -3.93 -5.52
C GLU A 42 -13.16 -4.17 -4.16
N ALA A 43 -14.05 -5.14 -4.06
CA ALA A 43 -14.69 -5.47 -2.79
C ALA A 43 -13.64 -5.92 -1.77
N ALA A 44 -12.68 -6.73 -2.20
CA ALA A 44 -11.60 -7.17 -1.32
C ALA A 44 -10.73 -5.99 -0.89
N LEU A 45 -10.49 -5.07 -1.82
CA LEU A 45 -9.72 -3.87 -1.54
C LEU A 45 -10.39 -3.06 -0.44
N TYR A 46 -11.70 -2.82 -0.58
CA TYR A 46 -12.45 -2.05 0.41
C TYR A 46 -12.60 -2.77 1.73
N ARG A 47 -12.44 -4.10 1.73
CA ARG A 47 -12.45 -4.84 2.98
C ARG A 47 -11.25 -4.49 3.83
N HIS A 48 -10.10 -4.26 3.18
CA HIS A 48 -8.89 -3.87 3.91
C HIS A 48 -8.86 -2.37 4.19
N PHE A 49 -9.35 -1.58 3.25
CA PHE A 49 -9.33 -0.12 3.35
C PHE A 49 -10.70 0.41 2.97
N PRO A 50 -11.54 0.75 3.95
CA PRO A 50 -12.93 1.15 3.68
C PRO A 50 -13.09 2.37 2.80
N SER A 51 -12.06 3.19 2.66
CA SER A 51 -12.13 4.37 1.80
C SER A 51 -10.77 4.66 1.21
N LYS A 52 -10.76 5.49 0.18
CA LYS A 52 -9.52 5.90 -0.46
C LYS A 52 -8.64 6.66 0.53
N ALA A 53 -9.26 7.47 1.39
CA ALA A 53 -8.53 8.20 2.42
C ALA A 53 -7.81 7.25 3.36
N LYS A 54 -8.47 6.13 3.72
CA LYS A 54 -7.86 5.14 4.59
C LYS A 54 -6.68 4.46 3.92
N MET A 55 -6.73 4.28 2.61
CA MET A 55 -5.61 3.71 1.87
C MET A 55 -4.39 4.62 1.96
N PHE A 56 -4.60 5.92 1.78
CA PHE A 56 -3.49 6.86 1.84
C PHE A 56 -2.94 7.01 3.26
N GLU A 57 -3.81 6.93 4.27
CA GLU A 57 -3.35 6.90 5.65
C GLU A 57 -2.46 5.70 5.90
N GLY A 58 -2.90 4.54 5.41
CA GLY A 58 -2.12 3.32 5.55
C GLY A 58 -0.79 3.41 4.82
N LEU A 59 -0.78 4.04 3.66
CA LEU A 59 0.45 4.22 2.90
C LEU A 59 1.43 5.10 3.66
N ILE A 60 0.96 6.17 4.24
CA ILE A 60 1.82 7.06 5.02
C ILE A 60 2.44 6.31 6.18
N GLU A 61 1.64 5.54 6.92
CA GLU A 61 2.16 4.73 8.02
C GLU A 61 3.17 3.70 7.54
N PHE A 62 2.88 3.08 6.41
CA PHE A 62 3.77 2.08 5.84
C PHE A 62 5.13 2.67 5.49
N ILE A 63 5.13 3.85 4.89
CA ILE A 63 6.36 4.54 4.52
C ILE A 63 7.13 4.96 5.78
N GLU A 64 6.42 5.50 6.77
CA GLU A 64 7.04 5.92 8.02
C GLU A 64 7.70 4.75 8.73
N GLU A 65 7.03 3.61 8.78
CA GLU A 65 7.57 2.41 9.40
C GLU A 65 8.83 1.94 8.68
N THR A 66 8.81 1.97 7.36
CA THR A 66 9.94 1.53 6.57
C THR A 66 11.16 2.43 6.81
N ILE A 67 10.94 3.73 6.80
CA ILE A 67 12.01 4.70 7.04
C ILE A 67 12.54 4.57 8.46
N PHE A 68 11.62 4.48 9.41
CA PHE A 68 11.99 4.38 10.82
C PHE A 68 12.79 3.12 11.11
N SER A 69 12.39 2.02 10.50
CA SER A 69 13.12 0.76 10.63
C SER A 69 14.55 0.88 10.17
N ARG A 70 14.77 1.56 9.06
CA ARG A 70 16.11 1.74 8.54
C ARG A 70 16.96 2.63 9.43
N ILE A 71 16.34 3.66 9.96
CA ILE A 71 17.04 4.57 10.88
C ILE A 71 17.43 3.83 12.15
N THR A 72 16.55 2.98 12.64
CA THR A 72 16.81 2.26 13.89
C THR A 72 17.94 1.24 13.76
N LEU A 73 18.24 0.82 12.56
CA LEU A 73 19.31 -0.15 12.33
C LEU A 73 20.71 0.44 12.43
N ILE A 74 20.79 1.73 12.48
CA ILE A 74 22.06 2.43 12.64
C ILE A 74 22.41 2.58 14.11
#